data_aca4f17a197c60a112dd21c2d5d28654
#
_entry.id   aca4f17a197c60a112dd21c2d5d28654
#
_cell.length_a   1.000
_cell.length_b   1.000
_cell.length_c   1.000
_cell.angle_alpha   90.00
_cell.angle_beta   90.00
_cell.angle_gamma   90.00
#
_symmetry.space_group_name_H-M   'P 1'
#
loop_
_entity.id
_entity.type
_entity.pdbx_description
1 polymer ?
#
loop_
_entity_poly.entity_id
_entity_poly.type
_entity_poly.pdbx_seq_one_letter_code
_entity_poly.pdbx_strand_id
1 'polypeptide(L)'
;MRPSAGVACYGMTKTRTSGTAFGKKVGMGDGMLLQMLDYLGVAVFAITGGIVASRKQLDIVALLFFATLTGIGGGTLRDLLLGVPVFWVENEWYLLVCFVVSALVWYFAEWIEKLSKPLRWADAIGIAAYSVMGAAKALTVGDTILVAILMGVSTATFGGILRDTIAREPSSIVKPEIYVGAAFAGAGGFVVLVQLGAPQILAAILAASCALILRGGAILRGWTLPGHRFGTGSDPN
;
A
#
# COMPACT_ATOMS: atom_id res chain seq x y z
N MET A 1 -44.61 -32.95 -25.01
CA MET A 1 -44.77 -31.91 -24.02
C MET A 1 -43.78 -32.14 -22.89
N ARG A 2 -42.71 -31.34 -22.78
CA ARG A 2 -41.77 -31.27 -21.65
C ARG A 2 -41.64 -29.81 -21.25
N PRO A 3 -41.80 -29.45 -19.99
CA PRO A 3 -41.63 -28.07 -19.52
C PRO A 3 -40.14 -27.73 -19.37
N SER A 4 -39.76 -26.57 -19.85
CA SER A 4 -38.44 -25.94 -19.77
C SER A 4 -38.16 -25.52 -18.32
N ALA A 5 -37.05 -26.02 -17.75
CA ALA A 5 -36.52 -25.58 -16.48
C ALA A 5 -35.94 -24.16 -16.64
N GLY A 6 -36.59 -23.19 -15.98
CA GLY A 6 -36.09 -21.84 -15.87
C GLY A 6 -34.85 -21.78 -14.99
N VAL A 7 -33.76 -21.27 -15.53
CA VAL A 7 -32.57 -20.90 -14.77
C VAL A 7 -32.92 -19.67 -13.95
N ALA A 8 -33.05 -19.84 -12.63
CA ALA A 8 -33.21 -18.74 -11.69
C ALA A 8 -31.91 -17.93 -11.64
N CYS A 9 -31.88 -16.75 -12.25
CA CYS A 9 -30.86 -15.74 -12.00
C CYS A 9 -30.93 -15.33 -10.52
N TYR A 10 -29.93 -15.76 -9.75
CA TYR A 10 -29.72 -15.34 -8.37
C TYR A 10 -29.16 -13.90 -8.41
N GLY A 11 -30.07 -12.95 -8.53
CA GLY A 11 -29.76 -11.52 -8.42
C GLY A 11 -29.43 -11.17 -6.97
N MET A 12 -28.16 -11.21 -6.60
CA MET A 12 -27.68 -10.60 -5.36
C MET A 12 -27.66 -9.07 -5.53
N THR A 13 -28.82 -8.45 -5.46
CA THR A 13 -28.95 -7.01 -5.17
C THR A 13 -28.58 -6.80 -3.70
N LYS A 14 -27.28 -6.62 -3.42
CA LYS A 14 -26.80 -6.10 -2.15
C LYS A 14 -27.25 -4.64 -2.06
N THR A 15 -28.45 -4.42 -1.49
CA THR A 15 -28.91 -3.07 -1.12
C THR A 15 -27.94 -2.52 -0.07
N ARG A 16 -26.98 -1.75 -0.55
CA ARG A 16 -26.03 -0.99 0.29
C ARG A 16 -26.80 0.16 0.91
N THR A 17 -27.50 -0.09 2.02
CA THR A 17 -28.17 0.93 2.82
C THR A 17 -27.16 1.71 3.63
N SER A 18 -27.36 3.02 3.66
CA SER A 18 -26.67 4.07 4.38
C SER A 18 -25.30 4.49 3.79
N GLY A 19 -25.38 5.41 2.81
CA GLY A 19 -24.24 6.29 2.51
C GLY A 19 -23.87 7.06 3.77
N THR A 20 -22.71 6.70 4.36
CA THR A 20 -22.13 7.47 5.45
C THR A 20 -21.92 8.91 4.98
N ALA A 21 -22.09 9.88 5.88
CA ALA A 21 -21.97 11.33 5.61
C ALA A 21 -20.62 11.76 4.98
N PHE A 22 -19.68 10.83 4.87
CA PHE A 22 -18.35 11.00 4.29
C PHE A 22 -18.38 11.14 2.75
N GLY A 23 -19.16 10.34 2.02
CA GLY A 23 -19.24 10.40 0.55
C GLY A 23 -19.75 11.73 -0.01
N LYS A 24 -20.37 12.58 0.83
CA LYS A 24 -20.87 13.90 0.46
C LYS A 24 -19.88 15.05 0.65
N LYS A 25 -18.71 14.81 1.29
CA LYS A 25 -17.76 15.88 1.67
C LYS A 25 -16.44 15.89 0.88
N VAL A 26 -16.27 15.01 -0.11
CA VAL A 26 -15.04 15.03 -0.93
C VAL A 26 -15.11 16.23 -1.88
N GLY A 27 -14.41 17.31 -1.53
CA GLY A 27 -14.23 18.48 -2.39
C GLY A 27 -13.34 18.15 -3.60
N MET A 28 -13.45 18.93 -4.67
CA MET A 28 -12.63 18.74 -5.91
C MET A 28 -11.12 18.76 -5.61
N GLY A 29 -10.66 19.52 -4.59
CA GLY A 29 -9.27 19.55 -4.12
C GLY A 29 -8.83 18.26 -3.41
N ASP A 30 -9.74 17.61 -2.69
CA ASP A 30 -9.45 16.38 -1.96
C ASP A 30 -9.21 15.19 -2.91
N GLY A 31 -9.95 15.14 -4.03
CA GLY A 31 -9.74 14.13 -5.08
C GLY A 31 -8.37 14.25 -5.75
N MET A 32 -7.90 15.46 -6.01
CA MET A 32 -6.59 15.72 -6.61
C MET A 32 -5.45 15.29 -5.68
N LEU A 33 -5.55 15.57 -4.37
CA LEU A 33 -4.55 15.13 -3.40
C LEU A 33 -4.45 13.61 -3.33
N LEU A 34 -5.59 12.91 -3.26
CA LEU A 34 -5.63 11.46 -3.23
C LEU A 34 -4.99 10.87 -4.49
N GLN A 35 -5.26 11.44 -5.65
CA GLN A 35 -4.67 11.01 -6.91
C GLN A 35 -3.15 11.26 -6.93
N MET A 36 -2.68 12.40 -6.42
CA MET A 36 -1.23 12.67 -6.30
C MET A 36 -0.54 11.67 -5.36
N LEU A 37 -1.16 11.34 -4.23
CA LEU A 37 -0.64 10.34 -3.30
C LEU A 37 -0.60 8.94 -3.94
N ASP A 38 -1.56 8.62 -4.79
CA ASP A 38 -1.60 7.35 -5.52
C ASP A 38 -0.45 7.26 -6.53
N TYR A 39 -0.25 8.30 -7.36
CA TYR A 39 0.90 8.35 -8.27
C TYR A 39 2.25 8.31 -7.54
N LEU A 40 2.37 9.04 -6.44
CA LEU A 40 3.57 9.02 -5.60
C LEU A 40 3.82 7.60 -5.05
N GLY A 41 2.80 6.96 -4.53
CA GLY A 41 2.87 5.61 -4.02
C GLY A 41 3.31 4.62 -5.09
N VAL A 42 2.68 4.65 -6.28
CA VAL A 42 3.07 3.81 -7.44
C VAL A 42 4.52 4.04 -7.81
N ALA A 43 4.95 5.30 -7.98
CA ALA A 43 6.32 5.63 -8.38
C ALA A 43 7.35 5.13 -7.37
N VAL A 44 7.11 5.40 -6.08
CA VAL A 44 8.04 5.02 -5.00
C VAL A 44 8.12 3.50 -4.86
N PHE A 45 7.00 2.78 -4.89
CA PHE A 45 7.03 1.32 -4.86
C PHE A 45 7.62 0.72 -6.13
N ALA A 46 7.38 1.30 -7.31
CA ALA A 46 8.03 0.88 -8.54
C ALA A 46 9.56 1.04 -8.46
N ILE A 47 10.06 2.14 -7.87
CA ILE A 47 11.49 2.31 -7.57
C ILE A 47 12.00 1.16 -6.70
N THR A 48 11.27 0.79 -5.63
CA THR A 48 11.71 -0.30 -4.73
C THR A 48 11.76 -1.64 -5.45
N GLY A 49 10.77 -1.93 -6.30
CA GLY A 49 10.75 -3.14 -7.14
C GLY A 49 11.91 -3.18 -8.12
N GLY A 50 12.14 -2.07 -8.83
CA GLY A 50 13.26 -1.93 -9.76
C GLY A 50 14.63 -2.08 -9.09
N ILE A 51 14.83 -1.50 -7.88
CA ILE A 51 16.08 -1.65 -7.10
C ILE A 51 16.34 -3.12 -6.76
N VAL A 52 15.31 -3.86 -6.35
CA VAL A 52 15.47 -5.29 -6.01
C VAL A 52 15.82 -6.09 -7.26
N ALA A 53 15.16 -5.83 -8.39
CA ALA A 53 15.47 -6.49 -9.67
C ALA A 53 16.90 -6.18 -10.14
N SER A 54 17.35 -4.92 -10.05
CA SER A 54 18.71 -4.50 -10.38
C SER A 54 19.75 -5.22 -9.53
N ARG A 55 19.55 -5.28 -8.20
CA ARG A 55 20.47 -6.00 -7.30
C ARG A 55 20.58 -7.48 -7.60
N LYS A 56 19.55 -8.08 -8.19
CA LYS A 56 19.56 -9.47 -8.63
C LYS A 56 20.10 -9.65 -10.06
N GLN A 57 20.59 -8.57 -10.66
CA GLN A 57 21.17 -8.57 -12.01
C GLN A 57 20.19 -9.14 -13.05
N LEU A 58 18.89 -8.83 -12.88
CA LEU A 58 17.86 -9.27 -13.80
C LEU A 58 17.86 -8.39 -15.07
N ASP A 59 17.34 -8.91 -16.16
CA ASP A 59 17.20 -8.16 -17.41
C ASP A 59 16.17 -7.03 -17.31
N ILE A 60 16.13 -6.16 -18.33
CA ILE A 60 15.27 -4.98 -18.35
C ILE A 60 13.76 -5.33 -18.30
N VAL A 61 13.37 -6.49 -18.87
CA VAL A 61 11.97 -6.95 -18.89
C VAL A 61 11.56 -7.41 -17.49
N ALA A 62 12.42 -8.17 -16.82
CA ALA A 62 12.20 -8.59 -15.46
C ALA A 62 12.21 -7.39 -14.49
N LEU A 63 13.09 -6.41 -14.69
CA LEU A 63 13.11 -5.18 -13.90
C LEU A 63 11.80 -4.40 -14.05
N LEU A 64 11.31 -4.24 -15.28
CA LEU A 64 10.02 -3.61 -15.55
C LEU A 64 8.87 -4.37 -14.86
N PHE A 65 8.89 -5.70 -14.94
CA PHE A 65 7.88 -6.53 -14.28
C PHE A 65 7.88 -6.35 -12.76
N PHE A 66 9.07 -6.39 -12.12
CA PHE A 66 9.21 -6.16 -10.68
C PHE A 66 8.74 -4.78 -10.25
N ALA A 67 9.13 -3.75 -10.99
CA ALA A 67 8.73 -2.37 -10.72
C ALA A 67 7.21 -2.22 -10.82
N THR A 68 6.63 -2.72 -11.91
CA THR A 68 5.18 -2.64 -12.13
C THR A 68 4.41 -3.41 -11.06
N LEU A 69 4.78 -4.68 -10.84
CA LEU A 69 4.09 -5.53 -9.85
C LEU A 69 4.15 -4.93 -8.44
N THR A 70 5.29 -4.37 -8.05
CA THR A 70 5.45 -3.75 -6.74
C THR A 70 4.65 -2.45 -6.64
N GLY A 71 4.69 -1.63 -7.69
CA GLY A 71 4.04 -0.32 -7.73
C GLY A 71 2.52 -0.41 -7.69
N ILE A 72 1.92 -1.29 -8.50
CA ILE A 72 0.47 -1.41 -8.61
C ILE A 72 -0.13 -2.49 -7.71
N GLY A 73 0.67 -3.41 -7.18
CA GLY A 73 0.19 -4.61 -6.48
C GLY A 73 -0.69 -4.32 -5.26
N GLY A 74 -0.26 -3.39 -4.40
CA GLY A 74 -1.02 -3.00 -3.21
C GLY A 74 -2.37 -2.35 -3.54
N GLY A 75 -2.39 -1.43 -4.51
CA GLY A 75 -3.61 -0.78 -4.97
C GLY A 75 -4.56 -1.74 -5.71
N THR A 76 -4.00 -2.70 -6.45
CA THR A 76 -4.79 -3.75 -7.12
C THR A 76 -5.53 -4.61 -6.10
N LEU A 77 -4.82 -5.10 -5.07
CA LEU A 77 -5.43 -5.87 -3.99
C LEU A 77 -6.55 -5.07 -3.32
N ARG A 78 -6.29 -3.81 -2.97
CA ARG A 78 -7.27 -2.90 -2.37
C ARG A 78 -8.54 -2.81 -3.22
N ASP A 79 -8.39 -2.50 -4.51
CA ASP A 79 -9.53 -2.25 -5.40
C ASP A 79 -10.36 -3.52 -5.63
N LEU A 80 -9.70 -4.67 -5.74
CA LEU A 80 -10.37 -5.97 -5.83
C LEU A 80 -11.17 -6.29 -4.56
N LEU A 81 -10.61 -6.06 -3.38
CA LEU A 81 -11.29 -6.30 -2.11
C LEU A 81 -12.45 -5.33 -1.86
N LEU A 82 -12.32 -4.07 -2.31
CA LEU A 82 -13.39 -3.08 -2.25
C LEU A 82 -14.49 -3.32 -3.29
N GLY A 83 -14.26 -4.20 -4.27
CA GLY A 83 -15.20 -4.45 -5.37
C GLY A 83 -15.37 -3.24 -6.30
N VAL A 84 -14.32 -2.45 -6.48
CA VAL A 84 -14.27 -1.31 -7.39
C VAL A 84 -13.36 -1.60 -8.57
N PRO A 85 -13.51 -0.90 -9.70
CA PRO A 85 -12.60 -1.04 -10.83
C PRO A 85 -11.17 -0.77 -10.41
N VAL A 86 -10.24 -1.57 -10.94
CA VAL A 86 -8.81 -1.45 -10.61
C VAL A 86 -8.25 -0.18 -11.23
N PHE A 87 -7.63 0.67 -10.43
CA PHE A 87 -7.25 2.05 -10.76
C PHE A 87 -6.36 2.19 -12.01
N TRP A 88 -5.42 1.28 -12.26
CA TRP A 88 -4.53 1.34 -13.42
C TRP A 88 -5.17 0.78 -14.69
N VAL A 89 -6.28 0.02 -14.58
CA VAL A 89 -7.09 -0.41 -15.73
C VAL A 89 -7.96 0.75 -16.22
N GLU A 90 -8.45 1.58 -15.30
CA GLU A 90 -9.20 2.79 -15.67
C GLU A 90 -8.29 3.91 -16.18
N ASN A 91 -7.06 3.98 -15.69
CA ASN A 91 -6.11 5.03 -16.05
C ASN A 91 -4.71 4.45 -16.32
N GLU A 92 -4.38 4.29 -17.57
CA GLU A 92 -3.11 3.71 -18.04
C GLU A 92 -1.86 4.53 -17.68
N TRP A 93 -2.01 5.81 -17.30
CA TRP A 93 -0.88 6.65 -16.87
C TRP A 93 -0.10 6.07 -15.69
N TYR A 94 -0.74 5.25 -14.85
CA TYR A 94 -0.04 4.54 -13.78
C TYR A 94 0.97 3.52 -14.32
N LEU A 95 0.66 2.85 -15.41
CA LEU A 95 1.60 1.94 -16.08
C LEU A 95 2.75 2.73 -16.72
N LEU A 96 2.45 3.89 -17.32
CA LEU A 96 3.48 4.76 -17.87
C LEU A 96 4.47 5.21 -16.78
N VAL A 97 3.98 5.56 -15.57
CA VAL A 97 4.84 5.86 -14.42
C VAL A 97 5.77 4.68 -14.10
N CYS A 98 5.24 3.45 -14.08
CA CYS A 98 6.06 2.26 -13.85
C CYS A 98 7.12 2.07 -14.94
N PHE A 99 6.78 2.30 -16.22
CA PHE A 99 7.72 2.24 -17.33
C PHE A 99 8.85 3.26 -17.20
N VAL A 100 8.50 4.52 -16.96
CA VAL A 100 9.48 5.62 -16.80
C VAL A 100 10.40 5.34 -15.62
N VAL A 101 9.83 4.94 -14.48
CA VAL A 101 10.61 4.59 -13.29
C VAL A 101 11.55 3.42 -13.55
N SER A 102 11.09 2.39 -14.26
CA SER A 102 11.92 1.22 -14.61
C SER A 102 13.09 1.62 -15.48
N ALA A 103 12.87 2.47 -16.49
CA ALA A 103 13.92 2.98 -17.36
C ALA A 103 14.95 3.81 -16.57
N LEU A 104 14.49 4.66 -15.64
CA LEU A 104 15.36 5.44 -14.78
C LEU A 104 16.21 4.55 -13.86
N VAL A 105 15.57 3.57 -13.21
CA VAL A 105 16.29 2.62 -12.33
C VAL A 105 17.31 1.81 -13.13
N TRP A 106 16.98 1.37 -14.34
CA TRP A 106 17.90 0.66 -15.22
C TRP A 106 19.12 1.53 -15.57
N TYR A 107 18.88 2.77 -15.94
CA TYR A 107 19.97 3.71 -16.32
C TYR A 107 20.89 4.05 -15.15
N PHE A 108 20.32 4.21 -13.94
CA PHE A 108 21.06 4.56 -12.73
C PHE A 108 21.45 3.34 -11.88
N ALA A 109 21.33 2.10 -12.40
CA ALA A 109 21.54 0.86 -11.65
C ALA A 109 22.87 0.82 -10.90
N GLU A 110 23.98 1.17 -11.57
CA GLU A 110 25.33 1.18 -10.97
C GLU A 110 25.47 2.12 -9.76
N TRP A 111 24.72 3.23 -9.75
CA TRP A 111 24.68 4.18 -8.64
C TRP A 111 23.83 3.65 -7.49
N ILE A 112 22.72 3.01 -7.83
CA ILE A 112 21.73 2.50 -6.89
C ILE A 112 22.28 1.30 -6.11
N GLU A 113 23.07 0.45 -6.75
CA GLU A 113 23.67 -0.75 -6.10
C GLU A 113 24.62 -0.38 -4.96
N LYS A 114 25.34 0.73 -5.08
CA LYS A 114 26.24 1.24 -4.04
C LYS A 114 25.52 1.76 -2.79
N LEU A 115 24.23 1.96 -2.87
CA LEU A 115 23.42 2.58 -1.83
C LEU A 115 22.51 1.52 -1.17
N SER A 116 22.89 0.96 -0.04
CA SER A 116 22.08 -0.02 0.71
C SER A 116 20.86 0.61 1.42
N LYS A 117 20.88 1.93 1.65
CA LYS A 117 19.85 2.66 2.39
C LYS A 117 18.62 3.11 1.56
N PRO A 118 18.71 3.40 0.23
CA PRO A 118 17.57 3.97 -0.53
C PRO A 118 16.35 3.09 -0.56
N LEU A 119 16.51 1.77 -0.65
CA LEU A 119 15.38 0.83 -0.67
C LEU A 119 14.50 0.99 0.58
N ARG A 120 15.10 1.05 1.77
CA ARG A 120 14.35 1.19 3.04
C ARG A 120 13.64 2.53 3.15
N TRP A 121 14.27 3.61 2.67
CA TRP A 121 13.67 4.95 2.70
C TRP A 121 12.56 5.12 1.67
N ALA A 122 12.77 4.62 0.46
CA ALA A 122 11.72 4.59 -0.56
C ALA A 122 10.50 3.80 -0.06
N ASP A 123 10.72 2.60 0.50
CA ASP A 123 9.67 1.79 1.10
C ASP A 123 8.95 2.54 2.25
N ALA A 124 9.68 3.28 3.10
CA ALA A 124 9.11 4.08 4.18
C ALA A 124 8.18 5.20 3.66
N ILE A 125 8.57 5.88 2.58
CA ILE A 125 7.75 6.91 1.91
C ILE A 125 6.51 6.26 1.30
N GLY A 126 6.67 5.10 0.62
CA GLY A 126 5.57 4.34 0.04
C GLY A 126 4.54 3.91 1.10
N ILE A 127 5.00 3.39 2.24
CA ILE A 127 4.13 3.03 3.37
C ILE A 127 3.36 4.25 3.88
N ALA A 128 4.04 5.38 4.08
CA ALA A 128 3.42 6.60 4.57
C ALA A 128 2.31 7.10 3.63
N ALA A 129 2.56 7.13 2.33
CA ALA A 129 1.58 7.57 1.33
C ALA A 129 0.42 6.57 1.18
N TYR A 130 0.73 5.29 1.03
CA TYR A 130 -0.29 4.28 0.72
C TYR A 130 -1.13 3.85 1.91
N SER A 131 -0.64 3.97 3.15
CA SER A 131 -1.46 3.72 4.33
C SER A 131 -2.62 4.72 4.44
N VAL A 132 -2.34 5.99 4.16
CA VAL A 132 -3.35 7.06 4.15
C VAL A 132 -4.27 6.92 2.94
N MET A 133 -3.70 6.75 1.74
CA MET A 133 -4.46 6.66 0.51
C MET A 133 -5.41 5.47 0.49
N GLY A 134 -4.95 4.30 0.93
CA GLY A 134 -5.79 3.09 1.00
C GLY A 134 -6.96 3.24 1.97
N ALA A 135 -6.71 3.85 3.14
CA ALA A 135 -7.76 4.15 4.11
C ALA A 135 -8.76 5.20 3.58
N ALA A 136 -8.27 6.26 2.94
CA ALA A 136 -9.10 7.29 2.36
C ALA A 136 -10.02 6.73 1.28
N LYS A 137 -9.50 5.90 0.36
CA LYS A 137 -10.31 5.28 -0.71
C LYS A 137 -11.40 4.36 -0.14
N ALA A 138 -11.10 3.56 0.87
CA ALA A 138 -12.10 2.72 1.53
C ALA A 138 -13.23 3.54 2.18
N LEU A 139 -12.89 4.65 2.84
CA LEU A 139 -13.89 5.56 3.40
C LEU A 139 -14.77 6.21 2.31
N THR A 140 -14.20 6.58 1.14
CA THR A 140 -14.98 7.17 0.03
C THR A 140 -15.96 6.16 -0.58
N VAL A 141 -15.61 4.88 -0.60
CA VAL A 141 -16.50 3.80 -1.05
C VAL A 141 -17.60 3.50 -0.01
N GLY A 142 -17.48 4.03 1.20
CA GLY A 142 -18.49 3.92 2.26
C GLY A 142 -18.29 2.72 3.18
N ASP A 143 -17.07 2.21 3.28
CA ASP A 143 -16.74 1.11 4.19
C ASP A 143 -16.62 1.57 5.66
N THR A 144 -16.62 0.60 6.56
CA THR A 144 -16.49 0.84 8.00
C THR A 144 -15.07 1.30 8.36
N ILE A 145 -14.94 1.97 9.51
CA ILE A 145 -13.66 2.45 10.05
C ILE A 145 -12.62 1.34 10.09
N LEU A 146 -12.99 0.16 10.58
CA LEU A 146 -12.07 -0.98 10.69
C LEU A 146 -11.59 -1.47 9.32
N VAL A 147 -12.51 -1.59 8.35
CA VAL A 147 -12.17 -1.96 6.97
C VAL A 147 -11.27 -0.92 6.35
N ALA A 148 -11.54 0.37 6.55
CA ALA A 148 -10.70 1.45 6.03
C ALA A 148 -9.26 1.38 6.57
N ILE A 149 -9.07 1.14 7.87
CA ILE A 149 -7.74 0.95 8.46
C ILE A 149 -7.04 -0.27 7.84
N LEU A 150 -7.72 -1.40 7.75
CA LEU A 150 -7.15 -2.62 7.16
C LEU A 150 -6.80 -2.44 5.68
N MET A 151 -7.64 -1.73 4.91
CA MET A 151 -7.34 -1.42 3.50
C MET A 151 -6.10 -0.51 3.37
N GLY A 152 -5.95 0.47 4.26
CA GLY A 152 -4.74 1.29 4.31
C GLY A 152 -3.48 0.47 4.58
N VAL A 153 -3.52 -0.38 5.61
CA VAL A 153 -2.40 -1.27 5.96
C VAL A 153 -2.08 -2.23 4.82
N SER A 154 -3.10 -2.91 4.28
CA SER A 154 -2.92 -3.88 3.19
C SER A 154 -2.34 -3.22 1.94
N THR A 155 -2.87 -2.05 1.55
CA THR A 155 -2.37 -1.30 0.39
C THR A 155 -0.89 -0.93 0.55
N ALA A 156 -0.51 -0.46 1.74
CA ALA A 156 0.85 -0.02 2.03
C ALA A 156 1.87 -1.17 2.11
N THR A 157 1.46 -2.36 2.52
CA THR A 157 2.39 -3.46 2.78
C THR A 157 2.45 -4.49 1.66
N PHE A 158 1.35 -4.69 0.93
CA PHE A 158 1.22 -5.80 -0.02
C PHE A 158 2.19 -5.72 -1.20
N GLY A 159 2.43 -4.52 -1.74
CA GLY A 159 3.43 -4.32 -2.81
C GLY A 159 4.82 -4.79 -2.40
N GLY A 160 5.26 -4.43 -1.19
CA GLY A 160 6.53 -4.88 -0.61
C GLY A 160 6.57 -6.39 -0.36
N ILE A 161 5.47 -6.99 0.11
CA ILE A 161 5.37 -8.44 0.33
C ILE A 161 5.52 -9.19 -1.01
N LEU A 162 4.80 -8.75 -2.05
CA LEU A 162 4.91 -9.36 -3.38
C LEU A 162 6.34 -9.29 -3.89
N ARG A 163 6.96 -8.11 -3.83
CA ARG A 163 8.35 -7.90 -4.22
C ARG A 163 9.29 -8.87 -3.50
N ASP A 164 9.24 -8.88 -2.17
CA ASP A 164 10.14 -9.69 -1.35
C ASP A 164 9.92 -11.19 -1.61
N THR A 165 8.66 -11.63 -1.75
CA THR A 165 8.29 -13.03 -2.01
C THR A 165 8.84 -13.51 -3.37
N ILE A 166 8.63 -12.74 -4.44
CA ILE A 166 9.11 -13.10 -5.78
C ILE A 166 10.63 -13.04 -5.84
N ALA A 167 11.22 -12.07 -5.14
CA ALA A 167 12.67 -11.95 -5.01
C ALA A 167 13.30 -13.05 -4.14
N ARG A 168 12.52 -13.89 -3.47
CA ARG A 168 12.99 -14.87 -2.47
C ARG A 168 13.85 -14.22 -1.39
N GLU A 169 13.45 -13.02 -0.96
CA GLU A 169 14.06 -12.31 0.16
C GLU A 169 13.17 -12.41 1.40
N PRO A 170 13.75 -12.39 2.62
CA PRO A 170 12.94 -12.37 3.83
C PRO A 170 12.06 -11.11 3.84
N SER A 171 10.74 -11.32 3.85
CA SER A 171 9.78 -10.24 3.82
C SER A 171 10.02 -9.24 4.95
N SER A 172 9.84 -7.97 4.63
CA SER A 172 9.96 -6.88 5.61
C SER A 172 8.99 -6.99 6.79
N ILE A 173 7.89 -7.74 6.64
CA ILE A 173 6.94 -8.05 7.72
C ILE A 173 7.55 -8.96 8.80
N VAL A 174 8.41 -9.90 8.41
CA VAL A 174 9.00 -10.88 9.33
C VAL A 174 10.16 -10.27 10.12
N LYS A 175 10.71 -9.15 9.66
CA LYS A 175 11.76 -8.44 10.37
C LYS A 175 11.21 -7.79 11.64
N PRO A 176 11.95 -7.77 12.75
CA PRO A 176 11.48 -7.19 14.01
C PRO A 176 11.34 -5.65 13.97
N GLU A 177 11.52 -5.03 12.83
CA GLU A 177 11.37 -3.58 12.63
C GLU A 177 9.90 -3.16 12.63
N ILE A 178 9.63 -1.90 13.01
CA ILE A 178 8.28 -1.32 12.95
C ILE A 178 7.90 -1.08 11.48
N TYR A 179 7.35 -2.10 10.82
CA TYR A 179 6.90 -2.07 9.42
C TYR A 179 5.38 -1.92 9.33
N VAL A 180 4.67 -2.96 9.71
CA VAL A 180 3.20 -2.97 9.73
C VAL A 180 2.65 -1.98 10.74
N GLY A 181 3.35 -1.79 11.89
CA GLY A 181 2.98 -0.80 12.90
C GLY A 181 2.97 0.63 12.38
N ALA A 182 3.91 1.00 11.50
CA ALA A 182 3.91 2.32 10.86
C ALA A 182 2.72 2.49 9.89
N ALA A 183 2.37 1.45 9.13
CA ALA A 183 1.18 1.46 8.28
C ALA A 183 -0.12 1.59 9.09
N PHE A 184 -0.22 0.89 10.22
CA PHE A 184 -1.35 1.05 11.15
C PHE A 184 -1.44 2.45 11.74
N ALA A 185 -0.32 3.05 12.13
CA ALA A 185 -0.30 4.42 12.64
C ALA A 185 -0.75 5.44 11.58
N GLY A 186 -0.31 5.26 10.32
CA GLY A 186 -0.74 6.09 9.21
C GLY A 186 -2.23 5.93 8.89
N ALA A 187 -2.69 4.71 8.63
CA ALA A 187 -4.08 4.44 8.31
C ALA A 187 -5.03 4.79 9.46
N GLY A 188 -4.70 4.34 10.69
CA GLY A 188 -5.50 4.61 11.88
C GLY A 188 -5.52 6.09 12.25
N GLY A 189 -4.37 6.76 12.22
CA GLY A 189 -4.26 8.19 12.48
C GLY A 189 -5.09 9.01 11.49
N PHE A 190 -5.04 8.69 10.20
CA PHE A 190 -5.87 9.34 9.18
C PHE A 190 -7.37 9.18 9.47
N VAL A 191 -7.82 7.94 9.70
CA VAL A 191 -9.23 7.66 9.95
C VAL A 191 -9.71 8.37 11.21
N VAL A 192 -8.95 8.34 12.30
CA VAL A 192 -9.29 9.02 13.57
C VAL A 192 -9.40 10.53 13.36
N LEU A 193 -8.43 11.17 12.72
CA LEU A 193 -8.45 12.61 12.47
C LEU A 193 -9.65 13.03 11.62
N VAL A 194 -9.98 12.27 10.58
CA VAL A 194 -11.15 12.54 9.75
C VAL A 194 -12.46 12.38 10.53
N GLN A 195 -12.55 11.37 11.41
CA GLN A 195 -13.74 11.18 12.26
C GLN A 195 -13.90 12.30 13.31
N LEU A 196 -12.80 12.89 13.76
CA LEU A 196 -12.80 14.08 14.63
C LEU A 196 -13.13 15.37 13.88
N GLY A 197 -13.37 15.31 12.56
CA GLY A 197 -13.77 16.46 11.74
C GLY A 197 -12.58 17.27 11.19
N ALA A 198 -11.37 16.77 11.25
CA ALA A 198 -10.22 17.44 10.62
C ALA A 198 -10.38 17.48 9.09
N PRO A 199 -9.91 18.56 8.43
CA PRO A 199 -9.83 18.62 6.99
C PRO A 199 -9.02 17.44 6.45
N GLN A 200 -9.48 16.80 5.36
CA GLN A 200 -8.90 15.58 4.82
C GLN A 200 -7.42 15.75 4.46
N ILE A 201 -7.05 16.90 3.89
CA ILE A 201 -5.65 17.23 3.56
C ILE A 201 -4.78 17.28 4.82
N LEU A 202 -5.23 17.96 5.86
CA LEU A 202 -4.49 18.06 7.12
C LEU A 202 -4.34 16.68 7.79
N ALA A 203 -5.42 15.89 7.83
CA ALA A 203 -5.41 14.53 8.34
C ALA A 203 -4.42 13.65 7.55
N ALA A 204 -4.40 13.76 6.22
CA ALA A 204 -3.48 13.02 5.36
C ALA A 204 -2.00 13.38 5.63
N ILE A 205 -1.69 14.67 5.69
CA ILE A 205 -0.32 15.14 5.97
C ILE A 205 0.17 14.67 7.35
N LEU A 206 -0.65 14.87 8.38
CA LEU A 206 -0.28 14.50 9.75
C LEU A 206 -0.10 12.98 9.91
N ALA A 207 -1.03 12.20 9.35
CA ALA A 207 -0.99 10.74 9.42
C ALA A 207 0.19 10.15 8.63
N ALA A 208 0.43 10.64 7.39
CA ALA A 208 1.58 10.23 6.60
C ALA A 208 2.90 10.62 7.27
N SER A 209 3.00 11.81 7.86
CA SER A 209 4.17 12.25 8.61
C SER A 209 4.42 11.36 9.83
N CYS A 210 3.37 10.99 10.57
CA CYS A 210 3.48 10.08 11.71
C CYS A 210 4.01 8.70 11.28
N ALA A 211 3.45 8.13 10.21
CA ALA A 211 3.92 6.84 9.66
C ALA A 211 5.39 6.92 9.22
N LEU A 212 5.78 8.02 8.54
CA LEU A 212 7.14 8.23 8.06
C LEU A 212 8.12 8.41 9.23
N ILE A 213 7.75 9.14 10.28
CA ILE A 213 8.58 9.32 11.48
C ILE A 213 8.79 7.99 12.19
N LEU A 214 7.75 7.19 12.37
CA LEU A 214 7.85 5.88 12.99
C LEU A 214 8.75 4.94 12.18
N ARG A 215 8.55 4.89 10.86
CA ARG A 215 9.35 4.03 9.99
C ARG A 215 10.80 4.55 9.88
N GLY A 216 10.99 5.86 9.76
CA GLY A 216 12.30 6.49 9.77
C GLY A 216 13.05 6.28 11.08
N GLY A 217 12.36 6.37 12.22
CA GLY A 217 12.92 6.05 13.54
C GLY A 217 13.36 4.59 13.65
N ALA A 218 12.56 3.65 13.10
CA ALA A 218 12.95 2.25 13.02
C ALA A 218 14.21 2.04 12.16
N ILE A 219 14.31 2.75 11.02
CA ILE A 219 15.47 2.66 10.12
C ILE A 219 16.74 3.26 10.76
N LEU A 220 16.61 4.42 11.43
CA LEU A 220 17.75 5.18 11.96
C LEU A 220 18.21 4.71 13.33
N ARG A 221 17.26 4.40 14.22
CA ARG A 221 17.50 4.07 15.62
C ARG A 221 17.27 2.61 15.96
N GLY A 222 16.86 1.78 14.98
CA GLY A 222 16.60 0.37 15.20
C GLY A 222 15.40 0.10 16.12
N TRP A 223 14.37 0.96 16.09
CA TRP A 223 13.17 0.73 16.88
C TRP A 223 12.50 -0.57 16.47
N THR A 224 12.22 -1.42 17.43
CA THR A 224 11.57 -2.72 17.25
C THR A 224 10.37 -2.81 18.18
N LEU A 225 9.36 -3.57 17.76
CA LEU A 225 8.25 -3.92 18.63
C LEU A 225 8.66 -5.16 19.47
N PRO A 226 8.23 -5.24 20.74
CA PRO A 226 8.49 -6.41 21.55
C PRO A 226 7.84 -7.65 20.92
N GLY A 227 8.67 -8.64 20.56
CA GLY A 227 8.20 -9.92 20.07
C GLY A 227 7.59 -10.75 21.20
N HIS A 228 6.65 -11.63 20.87
CA HIS A 228 6.14 -12.61 21.82
C HIS A 228 7.25 -13.61 22.15
N ARG A 229 7.81 -13.53 23.36
CA ARG A 229 8.73 -14.54 23.89
C ARG A 229 7.89 -15.68 24.43
N PHE A 230 7.82 -16.81 23.73
CA PHE A 230 7.48 -18.03 24.40
C PHE A 230 8.58 -18.29 25.43
N GLY A 231 8.23 -18.34 26.69
CA GLY A 231 9.15 -18.81 27.70
C GLY A 231 9.60 -20.19 27.27
N THR A 232 10.85 -20.31 26.84
CA THR A 232 11.50 -21.62 26.81
C THR A 232 11.50 -22.08 28.25
N GLY A 233 10.53 -22.95 28.55
CA GLY A 233 10.48 -23.66 29.81
C GLY A 233 11.88 -24.19 30.07
N SER A 234 12.36 -23.91 31.24
CA SER A 234 13.56 -24.46 31.86
C SER A 234 13.98 -25.77 31.25
N ASP A 235 15.17 -25.80 30.65
CA ASP A 235 15.93 -26.99 30.46
C ASP A 235 16.09 -27.66 31.84
N PRO A 236 15.58 -28.87 32.09
CA PRO A 236 15.91 -29.59 33.27
C PRO A 236 17.19 -30.38 32.96
N ASN A 237 18.32 -29.93 33.44
CA ASN A 237 19.58 -30.66 33.70
C ASN A 237 20.08 -31.65 32.64
#